data_6539447fe8facd80f947d590163baeae
#
_entry.id   6539447fe8facd80f947d590163baeae
#
_cell.length_a   1.000
_cell.length_b   1.000
_cell.length_c   1.000
_cell.angle_alpha   90.00
_cell.angle_beta   90.00
_cell.angle_gamma   90.00
#
_symmetry.space_group_name_H-M   'P 1'
#
loop_
_entity.id
_entity.type
_entity.pdbx_description
1 polymer ?
#
loop_
_entity_poly.entity_id
_entity_poly.type
_entity_poly.pdbx_seq_one_letter_code
_entity_poly.pdbx_strand_id
1 'polypeptide(L)'
;MLQLFARLIGIVLLALAAGGAALAADRPVVRVGVLQFGTVSWELETMQRHGLLEREGVDIRIVPLALKDAANVALQGGEVDVIVNDWLWVARMRSEGADFVFVPFSQAVGGIHARPDAGIAGFADLRGQRLGVAGGALDKSWLLLRAYARRTVGEDAASFLRPQFAAPPLLNELVTRGELPAAMNFWHYGARLAAAGMPEVLGMKEILATLDIGDEMPLVGWVFGERWAGANPAAIRGFLRASAAAKALLRESDAAWEALRPSMRVEDEATFVALREGFRAGIPQAAGEEGERAAARAFAILAAEGGEALVGRARELAPGTFWHGGGAR
;
A
#
# COMPACT_ATOMS: atom_id res chain seq x y z
N MET A 1 -16.84 -68.17 21.53
CA MET A 1 -17.54 -66.89 21.23
C MET A 1 -16.85 -65.66 21.78
N LEU A 2 -16.31 -65.68 23.00
CA LEU A 2 -15.65 -64.51 23.61
C LEU A 2 -14.39 -64.00 22.89
N GLN A 3 -13.56 -64.89 22.32
CA GLN A 3 -12.33 -64.53 21.58
C GLN A 3 -12.59 -63.91 20.18
N LEU A 4 -13.74 -64.22 19.56
CA LEU A 4 -14.11 -63.61 18.28
C LEU A 4 -14.62 -62.19 18.48
N PHE A 5 -15.34 -61.90 19.57
CA PHE A 5 -15.81 -60.57 19.92
C PHE A 5 -14.65 -59.64 20.28
N ALA A 6 -13.63 -60.08 21.00
CA ALA A 6 -12.48 -59.27 21.35
C ALA A 6 -11.62 -58.90 20.12
N ARG A 7 -11.55 -59.75 19.10
CA ARG A 7 -10.86 -59.45 17.82
C ARG A 7 -11.62 -58.47 16.95
N LEU A 8 -12.96 -58.50 16.91
CA LEU A 8 -13.78 -57.54 16.19
C LEU A 8 -13.73 -56.12 16.81
N ILE A 9 -13.74 -56.02 18.13
CA ILE A 9 -13.59 -54.72 18.84
C ILE A 9 -12.20 -54.13 18.62
N GLY A 10 -11.15 -54.95 18.59
CA GLY A 10 -9.78 -54.47 18.30
C GLY A 10 -9.62 -53.92 16.89
N ILE A 11 -10.27 -54.51 15.89
CA ILE A 11 -10.23 -54.07 14.49
C ILE A 11 -11.04 -52.78 14.30
N VAL A 12 -12.18 -52.63 14.96
CA VAL A 12 -12.99 -51.40 14.89
C VAL A 12 -12.30 -50.21 15.59
N LEU A 13 -11.61 -50.43 16.71
CA LEU A 13 -10.81 -49.42 17.38
C LEU A 13 -9.56 -48.99 16.57
N LEU A 14 -8.94 -49.93 15.85
CA LEU A 14 -7.81 -49.61 14.97
C LEU A 14 -8.26 -48.85 13.70
N ALA A 15 -9.46 -49.12 13.18
CA ALA A 15 -10.03 -48.40 12.04
C ALA A 15 -10.49 -46.96 12.41
N LEU A 16 -10.94 -46.75 13.66
CA LEU A 16 -11.27 -45.42 14.17
C LEU A 16 -10.01 -44.56 14.48
N ALA A 17 -8.89 -45.18 14.86
CA ALA A 17 -7.61 -44.49 15.04
C ALA A 17 -6.93 -44.12 13.71
N ALA A 18 -7.18 -44.85 12.62
CA ALA A 18 -6.65 -44.52 11.30
C ALA A 18 -7.44 -43.43 10.57
N GLY A 19 -8.67 -43.11 11.01
CA GLY A 19 -9.49 -42.04 10.43
C GLY A 19 -9.17 -40.62 10.92
N GLY A 20 -8.27 -40.47 11.89
CA GLY A 20 -7.99 -39.19 12.55
C GLY A 20 -6.71 -38.47 12.10
N ALA A 21 -5.90 -39.06 11.24
CA ALA A 21 -4.82 -38.34 10.58
C ALA A 21 -5.34 -37.83 9.22
N ALA A 22 -6.28 -36.86 9.26
CA ALA A 22 -6.37 -35.93 8.16
C ALA A 22 -4.99 -35.27 8.10
N LEU A 23 -4.18 -35.64 7.11
CA LEU A 23 -2.97 -34.95 6.73
C LEU A 23 -3.37 -33.48 6.68
N ALA A 24 -2.86 -32.69 7.61
CA ALA A 24 -2.91 -31.25 7.48
C ALA A 24 -2.21 -30.98 6.14
N ALA A 25 -2.99 -30.86 5.06
CA ALA A 25 -2.46 -30.53 3.77
C ALA A 25 -1.63 -29.26 3.99
N ASP A 26 -0.34 -29.33 3.66
CA ASP A 26 0.53 -28.19 3.79
C ASP A 26 -0.15 -27.00 3.11
N ARG A 27 -0.51 -25.98 3.90
CA ARG A 27 -1.16 -24.79 3.38
C ARG A 27 -0.22 -24.13 2.39
N PRO A 28 -0.70 -23.68 1.22
CA PRO A 28 0.13 -22.97 0.28
C PRO A 28 0.71 -21.71 0.95
N VAL A 29 2.01 -21.50 0.76
CA VAL A 29 2.73 -20.37 1.33
C VAL A 29 2.89 -19.28 0.28
N VAL A 30 2.42 -18.06 0.57
CA VAL A 30 2.65 -16.87 -0.25
C VAL A 30 3.87 -16.12 0.27
N ARG A 31 4.88 -15.92 -0.57
CA ARG A 31 6.07 -15.12 -0.23
C ARG A 31 5.77 -13.65 -0.47
N VAL A 32 5.70 -12.86 0.61
CA VAL A 32 5.31 -11.44 0.56
C VAL A 32 6.53 -10.56 0.76
N GLY A 33 6.92 -9.82 -0.26
CA GLY A 33 7.99 -8.81 -0.17
C GLY A 33 7.47 -7.54 0.50
N VAL A 34 8.12 -7.12 1.60
CA VAL A 34 7.68 -6.00 2.45
C VAL A 34 8.80 -5.02 2.71
N LEU A 35 8.52 -3.73 2.55
CA LEU A 35 9.47 -2.69 2.94
C LEU A 35 9.58 -2.60 4.47
N GLN A 36 10.81 -2.56 4.97
CA GLN A 36 11.10 -2.59 6.42
C GLN A 36 10.47 -1.44 7.23
N PHE A 37 10.15 -0.33 6.57
CA PHE A 37 9.61 0.89 7.21
C PHE A 37 8.21 1.26 6.71
N GLY A 38 7.51 0.31 6.05
CA GLY A 38 6.16 0.51 5.53
C GLY A 38 5.07 0.09 6.52
N THR A 39 3.85 0.56 6.29
CA THR A 39 2.67 0.27 7.10
C THR A 39 1.99 -1.06 6.74
N VAL A 40 2.44 -1.72 5.68
CA VAL A 40 1.95 -3.03 5.23
C VAL A 40 2.13 -4.11 6.29
N SER A 41 3.22 -4.01 7.07
CA SER A 41 3.52 -4.93 8.17
C SER A 41 2.41 -5.01 9.22
N TRP A 42 1.69 -3.90 9.47
CA TRP A 42 0.59 -3.88 10.43
C TRP A 42 -0.56 -4.79 10.03
N GLU A 43 -0.92 -4.79 8.75
CA GLU A 43 -1.96 -5.68 8.23
C GLU A 43 -1.51 -7.14 8.25
N LEU A 44 -0.28 -7.43 7.81
CA LEU A 44 0.27 -8.79 7.83
C LEU A 44 0.37 -9.33 9.26
N GLU A 45 0.79 -8.51 10.21
CA GLU A 45 0.81 -8.88 11.63
C GLU A 45 -0.60 -9.13 12.16
N THR A 46 -1.59 -8.33 11.76
CA THR A 46 -2.99 -8.56 12.09
C THR A 46 -3.49 -9.89 11.53
N MET A 47 -3.18 -10.22 10.28
CA MET A 47 -3.52 -11.52 9.69
C MET A 47 -2.98 -12.68 10.52
N GLN A 48 -1.71 -12.60 10.95
CA GLN A 48 -1.05 -13.64 11.75
C GLN A 48 -1.63 -13.74 13.15
N ARG A 49 -1.71 -12.62 13.88
CA ARG A 49 -2.20 -12.57 15.27
C ARG A 49 -3.63 -13.06 15.45
N HIS A 50 -4.49 -12.80 14.48
CA HIS A 50 -5.91 -13.15 14.54
C HIS A 50 -6.25 -14.45 13.79
N GLY A 51 -5.25 -15.21 13.33
CA GLY A 51 -5.44 -16.49 12.64
C GLY A 51 -6.24 -16.37 11.34
N LEU A 52 -6.18 -15.18 10.67
CA LEU A 52 -6.95 -14.94 9.45
C LEU A 52 -6.41 -15.76 8.28
N LEU A 53 -5.09 -15.93 8.21
CA LEU A 53 -4.45 -16.77 7.20
C LEU A 53 -4.87 -18.24 7.32
N GLU A 54 -4.89 -18.76 8.55
CA GLU A 54 -5.29 -20.14 8.83
C GLU A 54 -6.75 -20.40 8.45
N ARG A 55 -7.65 -19.46 8.78
CA ARG A 55 -9.07 -19.54 8.37
C ARG A 55 -9.25 -19.58 6.86
N GLU A 56 -8.38 -18.91 6.13
CA GLU A 56 -8.42 -18.85 4.67
C GLU A 56 -7.58 -19.96 3.99
N GLY A 57 -7.01 -20.88 4.78
CA GLY A 57 -6.27 -22.02 4.28
C GLY A 57 -4.96 -21.67 3.58
N VAL A 58 -4.31 -20.59 3.95
CA VAL A 58 -3.07 -20.08 3.37
C VAL A 58 -2.08 -19.73 4.48
N ASP A 59 -0.80 -19.71 4.16
CA ASP A 59 0.25 -19.17 5.02
C ASP A 59 1.07 -18.12 4.29
N ILE A 60 1.85 -17.30 5.02
CA ILE A 60 2.71 -16.30 4.42
C ILE A 60 4.15 -16.43 4.93
N ARG A 61 5.10 -16.13 4.04
CA ARG A 61 6.49 -15.89 4.38
C ARG A 61 6.85 -14.45 4.06
N ILE A 62 7.07 -13.63 5.08
CA ILE A 62 7.48 -12.24 4.94
C ILE A 62 8.95 -12.19 4.55
N VAL A 63 9.27 -11.49 3.46
CA VAL A 63 10.61 -11.23 2.96
C VAL A 63 10.90 -9.72 3.10
N PRO A 64 11.71 -9.31 4.08
CA PRO A 64 12.00 -7.89 4.30
C PRO A 64 12.91 -7.36 3.19
N LEU A 65 12.56 -6.21 2.63
CA LEU A 65 13.27 -5.55 1.54
C LEU A 65 13.57 -4.10 1.93
N ALA A 66 14.74 -3.62 1.56
CA ALA A 66 15.20 -2.30 1.99
C ALA A 66 14.54 -1.16 1.21
N LEU A 67 14.32 -1.34 -0.10
CA LEU A 67 13.88 -0.31 -1.03
C LEU A 67 12.82 -0.86 -1.99
N LYS A 68 12.03 0.05 -2.57
CA LYS A 68 11.00 -0.26 -3.58
C LYS A 68 11.60 -0.99 -4.79
N ASP A 69 12.76 -0.57 -5.28
CA ASP A 69 13.40 -1.20 -6.43
C ASP A 69 13.84 -2.64 -6.12
N ALA A 70 14.30 -2.91 -4.89
CA ALA A 70 14.59 -4.27 -4.46
C ALA A 70 13.33 -5.16 -4.46
N ALA A 71 12.17 -4.60 -4.08
CA ALA A 71 10.91 -5.31 -4.14
C ALA A 71 10.49 -5.64 -5.59
N ASN A 72 10.69 -4.69 -6.50
CA ASN A 72 10.43 -4.88 -7.92
C ASN A 72 11.30 -5.99 -8.51
N VAL A 73 12.60 -5.98 -8.20
CA VAL A 73 13.56 -7.01 -8.67
C VAL A 73 13.19 -8.38 -8.08
N ALA A 74 12.89 -8.45 -6.79
CA ALA A 74 12.52 -9.70 -6.12
C ALA A 74 11.23 -10.33 -6.72
N LEU A 75 10.23 -9.51 -7.06
CA LEU A 75 9.02 -9.98 -7.73
C LEU A 75 9.30 -10.44 -9.16
N GLN A 76 10.06 -9.67 -9.94
CA GLN A 76 10.42 -10.04 -11.32
C GLN A 76 11.29 -11.30 -11.36
N GLY A 77 12.18 -11.47 -10.38
CA GLY A 77 13.04 -12.64 -10.23
C GLY A 77 12.34 -13.87 -9.63
N GLY A 78 11.08 -13.75 -9.17
CA GLY A 78 10.35 -14.84 -8.55
C GLY A 78 10.87 -15.21 -7.14
N GLU A 79 11.60 -14.33 -6.48
CA GLU A 79 12.03 -14.50 -5.07
C GLU A 79 10.86 -14.30 -4.12
N VAL A 80 9.92 -13.43 -4.49
CA VAL A 80 8.65 -13.20 -3.82
C VAL A 80 7.49 -13.35 -4.81
N ASP A 81 6.30 -13.67 -4.28
CA ASP A 81 5.09 -13.88 -5.07
C ASP A 81 4.22 -12.62 -5.13
N VAL A 82 4.24 -11.85 -4.06
CA VAL A 82 3.41 -10.65 -3.88
C VAL A 82 4.24 -9.54 -3.27
N ILE A 83 4.05 -8.32 -3.76
CA ILE A 83 4.58 -7.09 -3.15
C ILE A 83 3.48 -6.04 -3.03
N VAL A 84 3.72 -4.94 -2.31
CA VAL A 84 2.91 -3.73 -2.44
C VAL A 84 3.64 -2.74 -3.35
N ASN A 85 2.95 -2.32 -4.40
CA ASN A 85 3.44 -1.31 -5.34
C ASN A 85 2.28 -0.49 -5.91
N ASP A 86 2.55 0.43 -6.82
CA ASP A 86 1.53 1.23 -7.49
C ASP A 86 1.11 0.66 -8.85
N TRP A 87 -0.13 0.99 -9.24
CA TRP A 87 -0.70 0.59 -10.53
C TRP A 87 0.04 1.21 -11.73
N LEU A 88 0.74 2.34 -11.55
CA LEU A 88 1.51 2.98 -12.63
C LEU A 88 2.70 2.11 -13.04
N TRP A 89 3.41 1.57 -12.05
CA TRP A 89 4.48 0.61 -12.30
C TRP A 89 3.93 -0.65 -12.99
N VAL A 90 2.77 -1.15 -12.55
CA VAL A 90 2.10 -2.31 -13.19
C VAL A 90 1.75 -1.98 -14.65
N ALA A 91 1.13 -0.83 -14.93
CA ALA A 91 0.78 -0.41 -16.29
C ALA A 91 2.03 -0.32 -17.20
N ARG A 92 3.12 0.25 -16.67
CA ARG A 92 4.42 0.30 -17.36
C ARG A 92 4.92 -1.11 -17.68
N MET A 93 4.99 -2.00 -16.70
CA MET A 93 5.46 -3.38 -16.89
C MET A 93 4.60 -4.15 -17.90
N ARG A 94 3.28 -3.97 -17.85
CA ARG A 94 2.37 -4.58 -18.83
C ARG A 94 2.61 -4.04 -20.24
N SER A 95 2.89 -2.77 -20.42
CA SER A 95 3.25 -2.20 -21.73
C SER A 95 4.58 -2.76 -22.28
N GLU A 96 5.41 -3.32 -21.42
CA GLU A 96 6.67 -4.00 -21.75
C GLU A 96 6.49 -5.54 -21.88
N GLY A 97 5.24 -6.05 -21.77
CA GLY A 97 4.91 -7.46 -21.96
C GLY A 97 4.91 -8.32 -20.69
N ALA A 98 5.11 -7.72 -19.51
CA ALA A 98 4.94 -8.44 -18.25
C ALA A 98 3.47 -8.68 -17.94
N ASP A 99 3.17 -9.69 -17.12
CA ASP A 99 1.81 -10.09 -16.73
C ASP A 99 1.44 -9.71 -15.29
N PHE A 100 2.06 -8.66 -14.75
CA PHE A 100 1.72 -8.19 -13.41
C PHE A 100 0.33 -7.57 -13.36
N VAL A 101 -0.35 -7.76 -12.23
CA VAL A 101 -1.67 -7.25 -11.94
C VAL A 101 -1.70 -6.58 -10.57
N PHE A 102 -2.68 -5.72 -10.37
CA PHE A 102 -2.83 -4.87 -9.19
C PHE A 102 -4.19 -5.09 -8.51
N VAL A 103 -4.17 -5.26 -7.18
CA VAL A 103 -5.37 -5.25 -6.34
C VAL A 103 -5.26 -4.11 -5.34
N PRO A 104 -6.23 -3.19 -5.24
CA PRO A 104 -6.17 -2.06 -4.32
C PRO A 104 -5.87 -2.47 -2.88
N PHE A 105 -4.85 -1.84 -2.27
CA PHE A 105 -4.49 -2.03 -0.87
C PHE A 105 -4.81 -0.80 -0.04
N SER A 106 -4.46 0.41 -0.51
CA SER A 106 -4.63 1.64 0.23
C SER A 106 -4.86 2.84 -0.68
N GLN A 107 -5.75 3.72 -0.22
CA GLN A 107 -5.99 5.06 -0.76
C GLN A 107 -5.35 6.15 0.12
N ALA A 108 -4.63 5.77 1.19
CA ALA A 108 -3.98 6.72 2.07
C ALA A 108 -2.94 7.53 1.31
N VAL A 109 -3.14 8.82 1.29
CA VAL A 109 -2.31 9.80 0.61
C VAL A 109 -1.68 10.73 1.62
N GLY A 110 -0.49 11.23 1.30
CA GLY A 110 0.17 12.27 2.07
C GLY A 110 -0.34 13.66 1.73
N GLY A 111 0.40 14.64 2.20
CA GLY A 111 0.14 16.05 1.95
C GLY A 111 1.38 16.86 2.25
N ILE A 112 1.24 18.18 2.18
CA ILE A 112 2.25 19.15 2.59
C ILE A 112 1.95 19.59 4.02
N HIS A 113 2.89 19.31 4.91
CA HIS A 113 2.86 19.77 6.29
C HIS A 113 3.90 20.87 6.48
N ALA A 114 3.53 21.94 7.17
CA ALA A 114 4.40 23.08 7.41
C ALA A 114 4.57 23.32 8.91
N ARG A 115 5.71 23.90 9.26
CA ARG A 115 5.95 24.38 10.63
C ARG A 115 5.02 25.55 10.96
N PRO A 116 4.48 25.65 12.18
CA PRO A 116 3.60 26.75 12.58
C PRO A 116 4.26 28.12 12.48
N ASP A 117 5.58 28.19 12.72
CA ASP A 117 6.37 29.42 12.69
C ASP A 117 6.93 29.79 11.30
N ALA A 118 6.65 28.97 10.27
CA ALA A 118 7.14 29.21 8.91
C ALA A 118 6.32 30.24 8.13
N GLY A 119 5.17 30.68 8.65
CA GLY A 119 4.28 31.61 7.96
C GLY A 119 3.61 31.03 6.72
N ILE A 120 3.46 29.70 6.65
CA ILE A 120 2.85 28.97 5.54
C ILE A 120 1.49 28.46 6.00
N ALA A 121 0.43 29.10 5.54
CA ALA A 121 -0.96 28.72 5.82
C ALA A 121 -1.64 27.98 4.64
N GLY A 122 -1.06 28.08 3.45
CA GLY A 122 -1.61 27.43 2.26
C GLY A 122 -0.61 27.36 1.10
N PHE A 123 -1.06 26.87 -0.05
CA PHE A 123 -0.21 26.64 -1.21
C PHE A 123 0.48 27.93 -1.72
N ALA A 124 -0.20 29.06 -1.69
CA ALA A 124 0.34 30.34 -2.17
C ALA A 124 1.58 30.78 -1.38
N ASP A 125 1.62 30.49 -0.09
CA ASP A 125 2.71 30.89 0.81
C ASP A 125 3.98 30.06 0.59
N LEU A 126 3.87 28.95 -0.13
CA LEU A 126 5.03 28.13 -0.48
C LEU A 126 5.93 28.77 -1.54
N ARG A 127 5.49 29.86 -2.21
CA ARG A 127 6.28 30.53 -3.25
C ARG A 127 7.64 31.00 -2.72
N GLY A 128 8.71 30.58 -3.40
CA GLY A 128 10.10 30.88 -3.01
C GLY A 128 10.63 30.02 -1.86
N GLN A 129 9.78 29.22 -1.22
CA GLN A 129 10.16 28.37 -0.10
C GLN A 129 10.91 27.11 -0.54
N ARG A 130 11.70 26.56 0.40
CA ARG A 130 12.22 25.20 0.29
C ARG A 130 11.12 24.22 0.67
N LEU A 131 10.90 23.22 -0.16
CA LEU A 131 9.94 22.15 0.11
C LEU A 131 10.66 20.81 0.11
N GLY A 132 10.67 20.11 1.24
CA GLY A 132 11.08 18.70 1.26
C GLY A 132 10.09 17.86 0.47
N VAL A 133 10.56 16.99 -0.40
CA VAL A 133 9.71 16.10 -1.22
C VAL A 133 10.20 14.67 -1.08
N ALA A 134 9.32 13.78 -0.60
CA ALA A 134 9.61 12.36 -0.47
C ALA A 134 9.67 11.68 -1.84
N GLY A 135 10.56 10.71 -1.99
CA GLY A 135 10.69 9.87 -3.18
C GLY A 135 11.66 10.40 -4.23
N GLY A 136 11.40 11.53 -4.86
CA GLY A 136 12.26 12.07 -5.92
C GLY A 136 11.51 12.86 -6.98
N ALA A 137 12.23 13.30 -8.02
CA ALA A 137 11.65 14.13 -9.08
C ALA A 137 10.54 13.45 -9.90
N LEU A 138 10.48 12.13 -9.89
CA LEU A 138 9.43 11.34 -10.54
C LEU A 138 8.41 10.75 -9.52
N ASP A 139 8.43 11.22 -8.26
CA ASP A 139 7.39 10.83 -7.32
C ASP A 139 6.01 11.35 -7.77
N LYS A 140 5.00 10.49 -7.67
CA LYS A 140 3.65 10.81 -8.15
C LYS A 140 3.05 12.03 -7.46
N SER A 141 3.27 12.17 -6.15
CA SER A 141 2.72 13.30 -5.39
C SER A 141 3.33 14.61 -5.84
N TRP A 142 4.65 14.62 -6.11
CA TRP A 142 5.34 15.78 -6.66
C TRP A 142 4.82 16.15 -8.06
N LEU A 143 4.67 15.17 -8.94
CA LEU A 143 4.15 15.41 -10.30
C LEU A 143 2.71 15.91 -10.29
N LEU A 144 1.86 15.37 -9.41
CA LEU A 144 0.50 15.87 -9.21
C LEU A 144 0.48 17.29 -8.63
N LEU A 145 1.40 17.64 -7.72
CA LEU A 145 1.54 19.01 -7.24
C LEU A 145 1.93 19.97 -8.36
N ARG A 146 2.81 19.57 -9.28
CA ARG A 146 3.17 20.37 -10.45
C ARG A 146 1.96 20.63 -11.36
N ALA A 147 1.17 19.58 -11.64
CA ALA A 147 -0.07 19.70 -12.40
C ALA A 147 -1.10 20.60 -11.68
N TYR A 148 -1.25 20.45 -10.36
CA TYR A 148 -2.09 21.30 -9.53
C TYR A 148 -1.68 22.77 -9.62
N ALA A 149 -0.39 23.05 -9.51
CA ALA A 149 0.13 24.43 -9.61
C ALA A 149 -0.17 25.05 -10.98
N ARG A 150 0.04 24.31 -12.08
CA ARG A 150 -0.33 24.82 -13.42
C ARG A 150 -1.82 25.13 -13.54
N ARG A 151 -2.66 24.30 -12.94
CA ARG A 151 -4.12 24.49 -13.01
C ARG A 151 -4.61 25.66 -12.14
N THR A 152 -4.01 25.87 -10.96
CA THR A 152 -4.49 26.88 -9.98
C THR A 152 -3.82 28.22 -10.11
N VAL A 153 -2.52 28.27 -10.44
CA VAL A 153 -1.72 29.49 -10.52
C VAL A 153 -1.09 29.74 -11.89
N GLY A 154 -1.31 28.85 -12.85
CA GLY A 154 -0.80 28.99 -14.23
C GLY A 154 0.70 28.72 -14.40
N GLU A 155 1.40 28.30 -13.35
CA GLU A 155 2.84 28.08 -13.34
C GLU A 155 3.18 26.65 -12.85
N ASP A 156 4.34 26.14 -13.27
CA ASP A 156 4.87 24.88 -12.73
C ASP A 156 5.38 25.09 -11.29
N ALA A 157 5.01 24.23 -10.35
CA ALA A 157 5.51 24.26 -8.99
C ALA A 157 7.05 24.28 -8.94
N ALA A 158 7.72 23.59 -9.86
CA ALA A 158 9.17 23.55 -9.95
C ALA A 158 9.80 24.90 -10.32
N SER A 159 9.04 25.85 -10.89
CA SER A 159 9.54 27.17 -11.26
C SER A 159 9.61 28.16 -10.08
N PHE A 160 8.80 27.95 -9.05
CA PHE A 160 8.70 28.86 -7.91
C PHE A 160 8.94 28.23 -6.54
N LEU A 161 8.94 26.90 -6.43
CA LEU A 161 9.40 26.15 -5.24
C LEU A 161 10.88 25.78 -5.38
N ARG A 162 11.49 25.49 -4.24
CA ARG A 162 12.85 24.92 -4.19
C ARG A 162 12.77 23.51 -3.62
N PRO A 163 12.45 22.48 -4.46
CA PRO A 163 12.28 21.11 -3.97
C PRO A 163 13.60 20.52 -3.49
N GLN A 164 13.55 19.84 -2.35
CA GLN A 164 14.65 19.04 -1.79
C GLN A 164 14.19 17.60 -1.66
N PHE A 165 14.68 16.75 -2.55
CA PHE A 165 14.31 15.32 -2.57
C PHE A 165 15.12 14.55 -1.55
N ALA A 166 14.43 13.82 -0.66
CA ALA A 166 15.08 13.00 0.35
C ALA A 166 14.18 11.83 0.80
N ALA A 167 14.78 10.94 1.61
CA ALA A 167 14.04 9.86 2.24
C ALA A 167 13.01 10.40 3.24
N PRO A 168 11.81 9.80 3.33
CA PRO A 168 10.73 10.26 4.19
C PRO A 168 11.12 10.52 5.66
N PRO A 169 11.88 9.63 6.36
CA PRO A 169 12.28 9.91 7.74
C PRO A 169 13.17 11.14 7.87
N LEU A 170 14.11 11.34 6.94
CA LEU A 170 15.00 12.48 6.94
C LEU A 170 14.22 13.79 6.76
N LEU A 171 13.20 13.82 5.89
CA LEU A 171 12.37 14.99 5.70
C LEU A 171 11.65 15.38 7.00
N ASN A 172 11.07 14.44 7.72
CA ASN A 172 10.45 14.70 9.01
C ASN A 172 11.46 15.31 9.99
N GLU A 173 12.66 14.73 10.06
CA GLU A 173 13.73 15.24 10.93
C GLU A 173 14.12 16.68 10.58
N LEU A 174 14.32 16.99 9.29
CA LEU A 174 14.68 18.33 8.82
C LEU A 174 13.57 19.37 9.14
N VAL A 175 12.30 19.01 8.98
CA VAL A 175 11.18 19.89 9.35
C VAL A 175 11.14 20.08 10.86
N THR A 176 11.23 19.01 11.64
CA THR A 176 11.20 19.06 13.11
C THR A 176 12.35 19.90 13.69
N ARG A 177 13.55 19.84 13.11
CA ARG A 177 14.71 20.65 13.51
C ARG A 177 14.68 22.09 13.02
N GLY A 178 13.71 22.45 12.18
CA GLY A 178 13.63 23.79 11.60
C GLY A 178 14.55 24.03 10.41
N GLU A 179 15.17 23.01 9.88
CA GLU A 179 16.03 23.09 8.70
C GLU A 179 15.22 23.18 7.40
N LEU A 180 13.98 22.68 7.40
CA LEU A 180 13.00 22.86 6.34
C LEU A 180 11.71 23.49 6.88
N PRO A 181 11.10 24.46 6.17
CA PRO A 181 9.85 25.08 6.59
C PRO A 181 8.64 24.15 6.39
N ALA A 182 8.69 23.26 5.38
CA ALA A 182 7.61 22.36 5.02
C ALA A 182 8.13 21.11 4.31
N ALA A 183 7.33 20.03 4.33
CA ALA A 183 7.59 18.84 3.55
C ALA A 183 6.29 18.22 2.99
N MET A 184 6.36 17.76 1.74
CA MET A 184 5.43 16.84 1.11
C MET A 184 5.91 15.43 1.36
N ASN A 185 5.19 14.69 2.20
CA ASN A 185 5.66 13.38 2.63
C ASN A 185 4.56 12.31 2.51
N PHE A 186 4.93 11.04 2.65
CA PHE A 186 3.98 9.95 2.66
C PHE A 186 3.05 10.07 3.88
N TRP A 187 1.82 9.57 3.75
CA TRP A 187 0.76 9.79 4.71
C TRP A 187 1.15 9.51 6.17
N HIS A 188 1.87 8.42 6.44
CA HIS A 188 2.28 8.03 7.81
C HIS A 188 3.41 8.89 8.39
N TYR A 189 4.18 9.57 7.55
CA TYR A 189 5.12 10.60 7.97
C TYR A 189 4.41 11.94 8.16
N GLY A 190 3.46 12.28 7.31
CA GLY A 190 2.57 13.43 7.49
C GLY A 190 1.77 13.33 8.79
N ALA A 191 1.21 12.16 9.11
CA ALA A 191 0.51 11.91 10.36
C ALA A 191 1.40 12.17 11.60
N ARG A 192 2.68 11.80 11.54
CA ARG A 192 3.66 12.11 12.61
C ARG A 192 3.96 13.61 12.72
N LEU A 193 4.09 14.31 11.60
CA LEU A 193 4.25 15.77 11.59
C LEU A 193 3.01 16.46 12.18
N ALA A 194 1.80 16.00 11.80
CA ALA A 194 0.56 16.54 12.35
C ALA A 194 0.47 16.32 13.87
N ALA A 195 0.81 15.14 14.35
CA ALA A 195 0.87 14.82 15.78
C ALA A 195 1.90 15.70 16.53
N ALA A 196 3.00 16.07 15.87
CA ALA A 196 4.01 17.00 16.39
C ALA A 196 3.60 18.48 16.26
N GLY A 197 2.34 18.78 15.92
CA GLY A 197 1.82 20.16 15.83
C GLY A 197 2.12 20.89 14.52
N MET A 198 2.50 20.19 13.48
CA MET A 198 2.76 20.74 12.15
C MET A 198 1.54 20.49 11.25
N PRO A 199 0.70 21.53 10.99
CA PRO A 199 -0.54 21.35 10.25
C PRO A 199 -0.31 20.95 8.79
N GLU A 200 -1.26 20.22 8.23
CA GLU A 200 -1.38 20.03 6.78
C GLU A 200 -1.86 21.34 6.16
N VAL A 201 -1.10 21.87 5.20
CA VAL A 201 -1.40 23.12 4.49
C VAL A 201 -1.91 22.89 3.07
N LEU A 202 -1.70 21.71 2.53
CA LEU A 202 -2.31 21.23 1.29
C LEU A 202 -2.33 19.70 1.30
N GLY A 203 -3.52 19.11 1.34
CA GLY A 203 -3.73 17.68 1.29
C GLY A 203 -3.76 17.13 -0.15
N MET A 204 -3.29 15.90 -0.35
CA MET A 204 -3.37 15.25 -1.66
C MET A 204 -4.82 15.10 -2.15
N LYS A 205 -5.80 14.92 -1.25
CA LYS A 205 -7.22 14.86 -1.63
C LYS A 205 -7.68 16.13 -2.36
N GLU A 206 -7.26 17.30 -1.89
CA GLU A 206 -7.55 18.58 -2.55
C GLU A 206 -6.90 18.65 -3.92
N ILE A 207 -5.63 18.20 -4.03
CA ILE A 207 -4.92 18.13 -5.32
C ILE A 207 -5.68 17.23 -6.29
N LEU A 208 -6.07 16.03 -5.87
CA LEU A 208 -6.81 15.07 -6.72
C LEU A 208 -8.17 15.63 -7.15
N ALA A 209 -8.91 16.24 -6.24
CA ALA A 209 -10.19 16.87 -6.54
C ALA A 209 -10.04 18.03 -7.56
N THR A 210 -9.05 18.90 -7.36
CA THR A 210 -8.75 20.01 -8.27
C THR A 210 -8.36 19.52 -9.67
N LEU A 211 -7.72 18.37 -9.76
CA LEU A 211 -7.32 17.75 -11.03
C LEU A 211 -8.42 16.86 -11.66
N ASP A 212 -9.62 16.82 -11.11
CA ASP A 212 -10.74 15.97 -11.52
C ASP A 212 -10.40 14.47 -11.52
N ILE A 213 -9.46 14.05 -10.68
CA ILE A 213 -9.08 12.62 -10.57
C ILE A 213 -10.10 11.86 -9.73
N GLY A 214 -10.57 12.47 -8.63
CA GLY A 214 -11.41 11.83 -7.63
C GLY A 214 -10.58 11.14 -6.52
N ASP A 215 -11.20 10.98 -5.36
CA ASP A 215 -10.60 10.45 -4.14
C ASP A 215 -10.63 8.91 -4.05
N GLU A 216 -11.35 8.24 -4.95
CA GLU A 216 -11.41 6.79 -5.04
C GLU A 216 -10.15 6.14 -5.66
N MET A 217 -9.20 6.94 -6.13
CA MET A 217 -7.97 6.43 -6.74
C MET A 217 -7.13 5.65 -5.72
N PRO A 218 -6.89 4.33 -5.92
CA PRO A 218 -5.98 3.59 -5.08
C PRO A 218 -4.54 4.04 -5.34
N LEU A 219 -3.77 4.32 -4.29
CA LEU A 219 -2.36 4.70 -4.47
C LEU A 219 -1.45 3.52 -4.62
N VAL A 220 -1.63 2.52 -3.75
CA VAL A 220 -0.83 1.31 -3.74
C VAL A 220 -1.72 0.09 -3.63
N GLY A 221 -1.25 -1.03 -4.13
CA GLY A 221 -1.97 -2.30 -4.14
C GLY A 221 -1.06 -3.51 -4.01
N TRP A 222 -1.67 -4.65 -3.77
CA TRP A 222 -1.03 -5.93 -3.92
C TRP A 222 -0.72 -6.17 -5.39
N VAL A 223 0.52 -6.49 -5.70
CA VAL A 223 1.00 -6.74 -7.06
C VAL A 223 1.60 -8.13 -7.12
N PHE A 224 1.19 -8.89 -8.12
CA PHE A 224 1.64 -10.27 -8.39
C PHE A 224 1.51 -10.61 -9.88
N GLY A 225 2.12 -11.71 -10.31
CA GLY A 225 1.99 -12.20 -11.68
C GLY A 225 0.65 -12.87 -11.94
N GLU A 226 -0.03 -12.54 -13.04
CA GLU A 226 -1.33 -13.15 -13.40
C GLU A 226 -1.20 -14.65 -13.66
N ARG A 227 -0.11 -15.10 -14.32
CA ARG A 227 0.20 -16.51 -14.53
C ARG A 227 0.45 -17.25 -13.21
N TRP A 228 1.19 -16.60 -12.27
CA TRP A 228 1.40 -17.18 -10.95
C TRP A 228 0.07 -17.33 -10.20
N ALA A 229 -0.79 -16.32 -10.24
CA ALA A 229 -2.12 -16.37 -9.63
C ALA A 229 -2.99 -17.46 -10.23
N GLY A 230 -2.94 -17.67 -11.56
CA GLY A 230 -3.64 -18.74 -12.26
C GLY A 230 -3.14 -20.14 -11.89
N ALA A 231 -1.83 -20.28 -11.64
CA ALA A 231 -1.23 -21.52 -11.17
C ALA A 231 -1.47 -21.80 -9.67
N ASN A 232 -1.71 -20.74 -8.87
CA ASN A 232 -1.86 -20.79 -7.42
C ASN A 232 -3.18 -20.15 -6.93
N PRO A 233 -4.35 -20.52 -7.48
CA PRO A 233 -5.60 -19.80 -7.23
C PRO A 233 -6.07 -19.87 -5.78
N ALA A 234 -5.81 -20.95 -5.08
CA ALA A 234 -6.14 -21.09 -3.66
C ALA A 234 -5.28 -20.16 -2.80
N ALA A 235 -3.98 -20.09 -3.08
CA ALA A 235 -3.03 -19.24 -2.36
C ALA A 235 -3.39 -17.75 -2.48
N ILE A 236 -3.54 -17.25 -3.71
CA ILE A 236 -3.80 -15.82 -3.91
C ILE A 236 -5.19 -15.41 -3.40
N ARG A 237 -6.22 -16.20 -3.62
CA ARG A 237 -7.57 -15.92 -3.13
C ARG A 237 -7.63 -15.95 -1.61
N GLY A 238 -7.00 -16.94 -0.96
CA GLY A 238 -6.89 -17.05 0.48
C GLY A 238 -6.17 -15.82 1.07
N PHE A 239 -5.02 -15.45 0.50
CA PHE A 239 -4.27 -14.27 0.89
C PHE A 239 -5.10 -12.98 0.80
N LEU A 240 -5.78 -12.75 -0.32
CA LEU A 240 -6.58 -11.54 -0.53
C LEU A 240 -7.81 -11.50 0.41
N ARG A 241 -8.43 -12.65 0.72
CA ARG A 241 -9.53 -12.70 1.71
C ARG A 241 -9.01 -12.44 3.12
N ALA A 242 -7.85 -12.98 3.50
CA ALA A 242 -7.20 -12.67 4.78
C ALA A 242 -6.85 -11.18 4.90
N SER A 243 -6.36 -10.57 3.80
CA SER A 243 -6.11 -9.13 3.70
C SER A 243 -7.39 -8.30 3.92
N ALA A 244 -8.47 -8.67 3.24
CA ALA A 244 -9.76 -8.01 3.40
C ALA A 244 -10.32 -8.14 4.84
N ALA A 245 -10.19 -9.33 5.46
CA ALA A 245 -10.60 -9.57 6.83
C ALA A 245 -9.76 -8.77 7.84
N ALA A 246 -8.44 -8.65 7.62
CA ALA A 246 -7.57 -7.81 8.45
C ALA A 246 -7.95 -6.33 8.35
N LYS A 247 -8.24 -5.82 7.14
CA LYS A 247 -8.71 -4.44 6.95
C LYS A 247 -10.05 -4.18 7.66
N ALA A 248 -10.99 -5.12 7.58
CA ALA A 248 -12.27 -5.02 8.29
C ALA A 248 -12.04 -4.94 9.81
N LEU A 249 -11.19 -5.81 10.35
CA LEU A 249 -10.84 -5.79 11.77
C LEU A 249 -10.17 -4.47 12.18
N LEU A 250 -9.19 -4.00 11.42
CA LEU A 250 -8.48 -2.74 11.70
C LEU A 250 -9.39 -1.51 11.55
N ARG A 251 -10.43 -1.57 10.71
CA ARG A 251 -11.43 -0.50 10.59
C ARG A 251 -12.25 -0.37 11.86
N GLU A 252 -12.63 -1.47 12.49
CA GLU A 252 -13.64 -1.51 13.52
C GLU A 252 -13.09 -1.64 14.95
N SER A 253 -11.89 -2.24 15.12
CA SER A 253 -11.37 -2.62 16.43
C SER A 253 -10.19 -1.76 16.89
N ASP A 254 -10.39 -0.95 17.94
CA ASP A 254 -9.28 -0.26 18.60
C ASP A 254 -8.35 -1.24 19.34
N ALA A 255 -8.90 -2.34 19.89
CA ALA A 255 -8.09 -3.37 20.53
C ALA A 255 -7.08 -4.03 19.58
N ALA A 256 -7.44 -4.21 18.28
CA ALA A 256 -6.51 -4.70 17.28
C ALA A 256 -5.35 -3.71 17.06
N TRP A 257 -5.61 -2.41 17.12
CA TRP A 257 -4.58 -1.38 17.02
C TRP A 257 -3.66 -1.33 18.24
N GLU A 258 -4.22 -1.48 19.45
CA GLU A 258 -3.39 -1.56 20.67
C GLU A 258 -2.39 -2.72 20.60
N ALA A 259 -2.80 -3.85 20.04
CA ALA A 259 -1.91 -5.00 19.84
C ALA A 259 -0.76 -4.73 18.85
N LEU A 260 -0.93 -3.75 17.93
CA LEU A 260 0.07 -3.35 16.94
C LEU A 260 1.01 -2.24 17.44
N ARG A 261 0.71 -1.59 18.57
CA ARG A 261 1.46 -0.45 19.10
C ARG A 261 2.98 -0.67 19.13
N PRO A 262 3.50 -1.84 19.55
CA PRO A 262 4.96 -2.10 19.52
C PRO A 262 5.58 -2.05 18.13
N SER A 263 4.88 -2.57 17.10
CA SER A 263 5.37 -2.59 15.72
C SER A 263 5.19 -1.25 15.00
N MET A 264 4.27 -0.40 15.47
CA MET A 264 4.05 0.94 14.94
C MET A 264 5.17 1.93 15.32
N ARG A 265 5.99 1.60 16.32
CA ARG A 265 7.09 2.45 16.81
C ARG A 265 6.60 3.86 17.13
N VAL A 266 5.54 3.95 17.92
CA VAL A 266 4.97 5.22 18.37
C VAL A 266 5.48 5.56 19.76
N GLU A 267 5.79 6.83 19.99
CA GLU A 267 6.34 7.34 21.24
C GLU A 267 5.25 7.95 22.13
N ASP A 268 4.16 8.41 21.53
CA ASP A 268 3.06 9.12 22.20
C ASP A 268 1.69 8.73 21.63
N GLU A 269 0.65 9.10 22.39
CA GLU A 269 -0.74 8.80 22.05
C GLU A 269 -1.22 9.56 20.80
N ALA A 270 -0.81 10.80 20.63
CA ALA A 270 -1.22 11.62 19.48
C ALA A 270 -0.73 11.01 18.17
N THR A 271 0.52 10.56 18.13
CA THR A 271 1.09 9.84 17.00
C THR A 271 0.37 8.51 16.74
N PHE A 272 0.05 7.75 17.79
CA PHE A 272 -0.68 6.51 17.66
C PHE A 272 -2.05 6.73 17.02
N VAL A 273 -2.82 7.67 17.54
CA VAL A 273 -4.15 8.00 17.03
C VAL A 273 -4.07 8.51 15.58
N ALA A 274 -3.13 9.40 15.26
CA ALA A 274 -2.97 9.93 13.92
C ALA A 274 -2.65 8.83 12.89
N LEU A 275 -1.79 7.88 13.24
CA LEU A 275 -1.45 6.75 12.36
C LEU A 275 -2.63 5.78 12.21
N ARG A 276 -3.35 5.47 13.27
CA ARG A 276 -4.54 4.62 13.25
C ARG A 276 -5.62 5.22 12.34
N GLU A 277 -5.96 6.47 12.56
CA GLU A 277 -7.02 7.14 11.79
C GLU A 277 -6.60 7.35 10.32
N GLY A 278 -5.33 7.69 10.07
CA GLY A 278 -4.81 7.80 8.70
C GLY A 278 -4.83 6.47 7.95
N PHE A 279 -4.54 5.34 8.61
CA PHE A 279 -4.68 4.02 8.01
C PHE A 279 -6.15 3.69 7.72
N ARG A 280 -7.05 3.92 8.69
CA ARG A 280 -8.49 3.70 8.54
C ARG A 280 -9.08 4.48 7.38
N ALA A 281 -8.73 5.76 7.28
CA ALA A 281 -9.17 6.63 6.19
C ALA A 281 -8.65 6.19 4.81
N GLY A 282 -7.55 5.45 4.79
CA GLY A 282 -6.95 4.91 3.57
C GLY A 282 -7.44 3.52 3.18
N ILE A 283 -8.30 2.86 3.96
CA ILE A 283 -8.85 1.55 3.60
C ILE A 283 -9.83 1.71 2.43
N PRO A 284 -9.59 1.10 1.26
CA PRO A 284 -10.51 1.20 0.13
C PRO A 284 -11.93 0.75 0.51
N GLN A 285 -12.94 1.52 0.12
CA GLN A 285 -14.34 1.20 0.40
C GLN A 285 -14.86 0.05 -0.48
N ALA A 286 -14.45 0.05 -1.74
CA ALA A 286 -14.65 -1.07 -2.68
C ALA A 286 -13.57 -1.01 -3.77
N ALA A 287 -13.16 -2.18 -4.27
CA ALA A 287 -12.45 -2.26 -5.54
C ALA A 287 -13.49 -2.08 -6.66
N GLY A 288 -13.66 -0.84 -7.14
CA GLY A 288 -14.71 -0.53 -8.12
C GLY A 288 -14.15 0.12 -9.38
N GLU A 289 -14.97 0.12 -10.42
CA GLU A 289 -14.68 0.77 -11.70
C GLU A 289 -14.31 2.25 -11.53
N GLU A 290 -14.83 2.94 -10.48
CA GLU A 290 -14.49 4.35 -10.26
C GLU A 290 -13.02 4.53 -9.85
N GLY A 291 -12.46 3.65 -9.04
CA GLY A 291 -11.03 3.67 -8.72
C GLY A 291 -10.15 3.47 -9.96
N GLU A 292 -10.57 2.59 -10.88
CA GLU A 292 -9.88 2.39 -12.15
C GLU A 292 -10.00 3.60 -13.08
N ARG A 293 -11.19 4.21 -13.17
CA ARG A 293 -11.39 5.45 -13.92
C ARG A 293 -10.54 6.60 -13.34
N ALA A 294 -10.49 6.72 -12.02
CA ALA A 294 -9.64 7.69 -11.35
C ALA A 294 -8.15 7.44 -11.64
N ALA A 295 -7.70 6.18 -11.62
CA ALA A 295 -6.34 5.82 -11.99
C ALA A 295 -6.03 6.14 -13.47
N ALA A 296 -6.98 5.93 -14.38
CA ALA A 296 -6.80 6.29 -15.80
C ALA A 296 -6.69 7.82 -16.02
N ARG A 297 -7.50 8.61 -15.29
CA ARG A 297 -7.37 10.08 -15.31
C ARG A 297 -6.00 10.53 -14.77
N ALA A 298 -5.59 9.96 -13.63
CA ALA A 298 -4.29 10.24 -13.04
C ALA A 298 -3.13 9.82 -13.95
N PHE A 299 -3.27 8.68 -14.65
CA PHE A 299 -2.26 8.21 -15.60
C PHE A 299 -1.98 9.26 -16.69
N ALA A 300 -3.02 9.82 -17.29
CA ALA A 300 -2.87 10.82 -18.35
C ALA A 300 -2.09 12.05 -17.86
N ILE A 301 -2.41 12.55 -16.65
CA ILE A 301 -1.71 13.68 -16.04
C ILE A 301 -0.26 13.31 -15.71
N LEU A 302 -0.04 12.17 -15.06
CA LEU A 302 1.29 11.72 -14.67
C LEU A 302 2.20 11.43 -15.89
N ALA A 303 1.63 10.89 -16.97
CA ALA A 303 2.34 10.67 -18.22
C ALA A 303 2.77 11.99 -18.87
N ALA A 304 1.91 13.02 -18.84
CA ALA A 304 2.23 14.35 -19.32
C ALA A 304 3.35 15.02 -18.50
N GLU A 305 3.32 14.84 -17.17
CA GLU A 305 4.30 15.46 -16.25
C GLU A 305 5.64 14.73 -16.19
N GLY A 306 5.63 13.41 -16.16
CA GLY A 306 6.82 12.57 -15.96
C GLY A 306 7.40 11.98 -17.24
N GLY A 307 6.63 12.00 -18.33
CA GLY A 307 7.05 11.50 -19.63
C GLY A 307 7.45 10.03 -19.61
N GLU A 308 8.23 9.64 -20.63
CA GLU A 308 8.71 8.26 -20.82
C GLU A 308 9.55 7.74 -19.63
N ALA A 309 10.26 8.62 -18.93
CA ALA A 309 11.02 8.26 -17.73
C ALA A 309 10.13 7.65 -16.64
N LEU A 310 8.86 8.10 -16.53
CA LEU A 310 7.90 7.59 -15.57
C LEU A 310 7.10 6.39 -16.09
N VAL A 311 6.49 6.55 -17.27
CA VAL A 311 5.49 5.58 -17.78
C VAL A 311 6.07 4.60 -18.81
N GLY A 312 7.34 4.72 -19.18
CA GLY A 312 7.94 3.90 -20.22
C GLY A 312 7.23 4.10 -21.56
N ARG A 313 6.92 2.99 -22.23
CA ARG A 313 6.19 2.99 -23.51
C ARG A 313 4.66 3.09 -23.37
N ALA A 314 4.14 3.03 -22.14
CA ALA A 314 2.71 3.09 -21.91
C ALA A 314 2.15 4.45 -22.37
N ARG A 315 1.06 4.43 -23.14
CA ARG A 315 0.36 5.64 -23.64
C ARG A 315 -0.93 5.89 -22.87
N GLU A 316 -1.43 4.85 -22.22
CA GLU A 316 -2.64 4.84 -21.40
C GLU A 316 -2.47 3.81 -20.28
N LEU A 317 -3.40 3.79 -19.34
CA LEU A 317 -3.46 2.74 -18.32
C LEU A 317 -3.65 1.39 -19.02
N ALA A 318 -2.62 0.54 -18.99
CA ALA A 318 -2.61 -0.70 -19.76
C ALA A 318 -3.77 -1.62 -19.36
N PRO A 319 -4.50 -2.23 -20.31
CA PRO A 319 -5.56 -3.19 -20.02
C PRO A 319 -5.08 -4.32 -19.12
N GLY A 320 -5.92 -4.74 -18.17
CA GLY A 320 -5.58 -5.79 -17.20
C GLY A 320 -4.66 -5.35 -16.08
N THR A 321 -4.35 -4.04 -15.95
CA THR A 321 -3.60 -3.53 -14.80
C THR A 321 -4.30 -3.89 -13.49
N PHE A 322 -5.63 -3.75 -13.42
CA PHE A 322 -6.43 -4.14 -12.26
C PHE A 322 -6.89 -5.59 -12.39
N TRP A 323 -6.79 -6.34 -11.29
CA TRP A 323 -7.14 -7.75 -11.26
C TRP A 323 -8.58 -7.97 -10.80
N HIS A 324 -9.36 -8.69 -11.59
CA HIS A 324 -10.78 -8.98 -11.34
C HIS A 324 -11.06 -10.45 -10.98
N GLY A 325 -10.07 -11.15 -10.40
CA GLY A 325 -10.30 -12.50 -9.88
C GLY A 325 -10.05 -13.65 -10.85
N GLY A 326 -9.43 -13.42 -12.01
CA GLY A 326 -8.99 -14.50 -12.92
C GLY A 326 -10.13 -15.27 -13.61
N GLY A 327 -11.30 -14.64 -13.79
CA GLY A 327 -12.32 -15.09 -14.74
C GLY A 327 -11.99 -14.52 -16.11
N ALA A 328 -11.81 -15.37 -17.11
CA ALA A 328 -11.73 -14.96 -18.50
C ALA A 328 -12.95 -14.06 -18.82
N ARG A 329 -12.70 -12.81 -19.26
CA ARG A 329 -13.69 -12.00 -19.95
C ARG A 329 -13.80 -12.48 -21.38
#